data_2155a177103c3f9bf4af154bd2f7e045
#
_entry.id   2155a177103c3f9bf4af154bd2f7e045
#
_cell.length_a   1.000
_cell.length_b   1.000
_cell.length_c   1.000
_cell.angle_alpha   90.00
_cell.angle_beta   90.00
_cell.angle_gamma   90.00
#
_symmetry.space_group_name_H-M   'P 1'
#
loop_
_entity.id
_entity.type
_entity.pdbx_description
1 polymer ?
#
loop_
_entity_poly.entity_id
_entity_poly.type
_entity_poly.pdbx_seq_one_letter_code
_entity_poly.pdbx_strand_id
1 'polypeptide(L)'
;MGKKTLKIFKKGQETFKESFLEYCERNKLEKNSKQIEIVELLTLFLNPQKNFLNFFYKSNRKLCFYLYGGVGLGKTMIIDFFFKNIEIPKKRIHFNQFMINFHDFRYKNKNSTIKSFVKKIKKNKLIYLDEFQ
;
A
#
# COMPACT_ATOMS: atom_id res chain seq x y z
N MET A 1 7.13 0.57 -28.23
CA MET A 1 6.67 1.45 -27.12
C MET A 1 7.18 0.92 -25.79
N GLY A 2 8.21 1.55 -25.23
CA GLY A 2 8.81 1.13 -23.97
C GLY A 2 7.85 1.29 -22.81
N LYS A 3 7.45 0.19 -22.18
CA LYS A 3 6.72 0.23 -20.92
C LYS A 3 7.66 0.83 -19.86
N LYS A 4 7.45 2.09 -19.49
CA LYS A 4 8.11 2.72 -18.34
C LYS A 4 7.83 1.87 -17.12
N THR A 5 8.85 1.13 -16.66
CA THR A 5 8.85 0.50 -15.34
C THR A 5 8.74 1.63 -14.34
N LEU A 6 7.60 1.76 -13.68
CA LEU A 6 7.42 2.73 -12.61
C LEU A 6 8.45 2.40 -11.52
N LYS A 7 9.41 3.30 -11.31
CA LYS A 7 10.28 3.25 -10.14
C LYS A 7 9.41 3.50 -8.92
N ILE A 8 9.09 2.44 -8.19
CA ILE A 8 8.21 2.47 -7.03
C ILE A 8 9.01 2.94 -5.80
N PHE A 9 10.33 2.76 -5.82
CA PHE A 9 11.23 3.07 -4.70
C PHE A 9 12.17 4.23 -5.03
N LYS A 10 12.61 4.95 -4.00
CA LYS A 10 13.62 6.02 -4.12
C LYS A 10 14.90 5.48 -4.73
N LYS A 11 15.51 6.30 -5.59
CA LYS A 11 16.76 5.96 -6.30
C LYS A 11 17.86 5.67 -5.29
N GLY A 12 18.46 4.47 -5.33
CA GLY A 12 19.61 4.09 -4.49
C GLY A 12 19.32 3.03 -3.41
N GLN A 13 18.08 2.54 -3.30
CA GLN A 13 17.75 1.45 -2.38
C GLN A 13 17.72 0.12 -3.12
N GLU A 14 18.57 -0.81 -2.71
CA GLU A 14 18.70 -2.11 -3.36
C GLU A 14 17.45 -2.96 -3.13
N THR A 15 16.96 -3.01 -1.88
CA THR A 15 15.67 -3.65 -1.56
C THR A 15 14.92 -2.88 -0.47
N PHE A 16 13.59 -3.03 -0.44
CA PHE A 16 12.77 -2.40 0.60
C PHE A 16 13.03 -3.00 1.99
N LYS A 17 13.38 -4.28 2.03
CA LYS A 17 13.79 -5.00 3.25
C LYS A 17 15.05 -4.41 3.86
N GLU A 18 16.10 -4.19 3.07
CA GLU A 18 17.36 -3.60 3.53
C GLU A 18 17.15 -2.20 4.11
N SER A 19 16.37 -1.38 3.41
CA SER A 19 16.00 -0.05 3.89
C SER A 19 15.23 -0.09 5.21
N PHE A 20 14.37 -1.09 5.41
CA PHE A 20 13.64 -1.28 6.66
C PHE A 20 14.57 -1.73 7.80
N LEU A 21 15.51 -2.62 7.51
CA LEU A 21 16.49 -3.06 8.50
C LEU A 21 17.39 -1.90 8.93
N GLU A 22 17.87 -1.06 7.99
CA GLU A 22 18.61 0.16 8.32
C GLU A 22 17.76 1.14 9.17
N TYR A 23 16.48 1.29 8.83
CA TYR A 23 15.56 2.12 9.62
C TYR A 23 15.46 1.61 11.06
N CYS A 24 15.33 0.30 11.25
CA CYS A 24 15.31 -0.31 12.59
C CYS A 24 16.62 -0.03 13.35
N GLU A 25 17.78 -0.17 12.71
CA GLU A 25 19.09 0.09 13.33
C GLU A 25 19.24 1.55 13.74
N ARG A 26 18.93 2.49 12.84
CA ARG A 26 19.03 3.93 13.12
C ARG A 26 18.13 4.38 14.27
N ASN A 27 16.96 3.74 14.41
CA ASN A 27 15.99 4.08 15.47
C ASN A 27 16.12 3.17 16.70
N LYS A 28 17.14 2.31 16.77
CA LYS A 28 17.37 1.35 17.85
C LYS A 28 16.15 0.48 18.14
N LEU A 29 15.44 0.05 17.09
CA LEU A 29 14.28 -0.80 17.17
C LEU A 29 14.70 -2.27 17.10
N GLU A 30 14.01 -3.12 17.86
CA GLU A 30 14.21 -4.56 17.81
C GLU A 30 13.81 -5.12 16.44
N LYS A 31 14.64 -5.99 15.86
CA LYS A 31 14.37 -6.64 14.58
C LYS A 31 13.44 -7.84 14.81
N ASN A 32 12.20 -7.71 14.43
CA ASN A 32 11.20 -8.76 14.55
C ASN A 32 11.00 -9.46 13.21
N SER A 33 11.13 -10.80 13.19
CA SER A 33 10.99 -11.62 11.98
C SER A 33 9.63 -11.46 11.31
N LYS A 34 8.55 -11.36 12.09
CA LYS A 34 7.20 -11.17 11.56
C LYS A 34 7.04 -9.79 10.87
N GLN A 35 7.67 -8.76 11.39
CA GLN A 35 7.66 -7.43 10.76
C GLN A 35 8.42 -7.46 9.43
N ILE A 36 9.54 -8.17 9.37
CA ILE A 36 10.32 -8.35 8.14
C ILE A 36 9.50 -9.09 7.09
N GLU A 37 8.81 -10.16 7.47
CA GLU A 37 7.90 -10.90 6.59
C GLU A 37 6.79 -10.00 6.01
N ILE A 38 6.16 -9.14 6.85
CA ILE A 38 5.15 -8.18 6.41
C ILE A 38 5.74 -7.19 5.39
N VAL A 39 6.96 -6.71 5.62
CA VAL A 39 7.66 -5.81 4.68
C VAL A 39 7.90 -6.49 3.33
N GLU A 40 8.28 -7.76 3.32
CA GLU A 40 8.44 -8.55 2.10
C GLU A 40 7.11 -8.74 1.36
N LEU A 41 6.05 -9.08 2.08
CA LEU A 41 4.70 -9.22 1.50
C LEU A 41 4.17 -7.90 0.91
N LEU A 42 4.38 -6.77 1.58
CA LEU A 42 4.03 -5.45 1.07
C LEU A 42 4.83 -5.09 -0.19
N THR A 43 6.10 -5.46 -0.23
CA THR A 43 6.95 -5.27 -1.42
C THR A 43 6.41 -6.05 -2.61
N LEU A 44 6.04 -7.31 -2.41
CA LEU A 44 5.43 -8.16 -3.44
C LEU A 44 4.06 -7.65 -3.88
N PHE A 45 3.27 -7.12 -2.96
CA PHE A 45 1.96 -6.54 -3.27
C PHE A 45 2.07 -5.34 -4.21
N LEU A 46 3.05 -4.46 -4.01
CA LEU A 46 3.24 -3.28 -4.87
C LEU A 46 3.95 -3.60 -6.17
N ASN A 47 4.90 -4.51 -6.13
CA ASN A 47 5.72 -4.89 -7.27
C ASN A 47 5.63 -6.41 -7.50
N PRO A 48 4.47 -6.90 -7.96
CA PRO A 48 4.35 -8.30 -8.32
C PRO A 48 5.39 -8.57 -9.41
N GLN A 49 6.46 -9.24 -9.03
CA GLN A 49 7.53 -9.61 -9.96
C GLN A 49 6.89 -10.31 -11.16
N LYS A 50 7.26 -9.88 -12.34
CA LYS A 50 6.95 -10.55 -13.59
C LYS A 50 7.75 -11.86 -13.61
N ASN A 51 7.33 -12.84 -12.84
CA ASN A 51 7.82 -14.19 -13.08
C ASN A 51 7.44 -14.53 -14.51
N PHE A 52 8.43 -14.94 -15.30
CA PHE A 52 8.27 -15.35 -16.70
C PHE A 52 7.10 -16.34 -16.89
N LEU A 53 6.81 -17.16 -15.87
CA LEU A 53 5.66 -18.06 -15.79
C LEU A 53 4.30 -17.32 -15.66
N ASN A 54 4.25 -16.13 -15.09
CA ASN A 54 3.01 -15.35 -14.96
C ASN A 54 2.55 -14.72 -16.28
N PHE A 55 3.35 -14.80 -17.33
CA PHE A 55 2.93 -14.42 -18.67
C PHE A 55 1.85 -15.36 -19.23
N PHE A 56 1.89 -16.63 -18.83
CA PHE A 56 0.93 -17.65 -19.26
C PHE A 56 -0.27 -17.81 -18.33
N TYR A 57 -0.16 -17.39 -17.07
CA TYR A 57 -1.27 -17.39 -16.12
C TYR A 57 -1.78 -15.96 -15.95
N LYS A 58 -3.09 -15.75 -16.16
CA LYS A 58 -3.79 -14.51 -15.83
C LYS A 58 -3.48 -14.21 -14.36
N SER A 59 -2.52 -13.32 -14.13
CA SER A 59 -2.02 -12.98 -12.79
C SER A 59 -3.20 -12.48 -11.97
N ASN A 60 -3.62 -13.22 -10.97
CA ASN A 60 -4.55 -12.77 -9.94
C ASN A 60 -3.87 -11.67 -9.12
N ARG A 61 -3.86 -10.45 -9.67
CA ARG A 61 -3.29 -9.29 -9.02
C ARG A 61 -4.10 -9.00 -7.77
N LYS A 62 -3.50 -9.20 -6.60
CA LYS A 62 -4.11 -8.80 -5.34
C LYS A 62 -4.34 -7.28 -5.36
N LEU A 63 -5.57 -6.87 -5.14
CA LEU A 63 -5.98 -5.46 -5.19
C LEU A 63 -5.98 -4.81 -3.80
N CYS A 64 -5.86 -5.60 -2.74
CA CYS A 64 -5.92 -5.14 -1.37
C CYS A 64 -4.91 -5.92 -0.52
N PHE A 65 -4.31 -5.21 0.44
CA PHE A 65 -3.49 -5.77 1.51
C PHE A 65 -4.11 -5.37 2.83
N TYR A 66 -4.48 -6.34 3.67
CA TYR A 66 -5.08 -6.10 4.97
C TYR A 66 -4.13 -6.55 6.07
N LEU A 67 -3.71 -5.61 6.92
CA LEU A 67 -2.84 -5.86 8.06
C LEU A 67 -3.63 -5.78 9.35
N TYR A 68 -3.73 -6.90 10.05
CA TYR A 68 -4.45 -7.01 11.33
C TYR A 68 -3.55 -7.58 12.43
N GLY A 69 -3.97 -7.42 13.68
CA GLY A 69 -3.25 -7.92 14.85
C GLY A 69 -3.43 -7.02 16.06
N GLY A 70 -2.90 -7.43 17.20
CA GLY A 70 -2.98 -6.71 18.49
C GLY A 70 -2.34 -5.32 18.47
N VAL A 71 -2.63 -4.54 19.49
CA VAL A 71 -2.00 -3.23 19.72
C VAL A 71 -0.52 -3.43 20.05
N GLY A 72 0.33 -2.48 19.64
CA GLY A 72 1.76 -2.51 19.99
C GLY A 72 2.64 -3.37 19.07
N LEU A 73 2.09 -4.10 18.10
CA LEU A 73 2.86 -4.94 17.20
C LEU A 73 3.61 -4.19 16.07
N GLY A 74 3.61 -2.87 16.10
CA GLY A 74 4.31 -2.04 15.12
C GLY A 74 3.66 -1.96 13.74
N LYS A 75 2.37 -2.31 13.60
CA LYS A 75 1.65 -2.24 12.32
C LYS A 75 1.73 -0.86 11.67
N THR A 76 1.37 0.18 12.42
CA THR A 76 1.39 1.57 11.94
C THR A 76 2.80 2.00 11.56
N MET A 77 3.81 1.61 12.33
CA MET A 77 5.21 1.90 12.02
C MET A 77 5.63 1.31 10.67
N ILE A 78 5.29 0.04 10.42
CA ILE A 78 5.61 -0.64 9.15
C ILE A 78 4.92 0.06 7.99
N ILE A 79 3.62 0.34 8.12
CA ILE A 79 2.86 0.99 7.05
C ILE A 79 3.34 2.43 6.83
N ASP A 80 3.67 3.18 7.88
CA ASP A 80 4.20 4.54 7.76
C ASP A 80 5.56 4.54 7.08
N PHE A 81 6.45 3.62 7.47
CA PHE A 81 7.74 3.45 6.80
C PHE A 81 7.54 3.15 5.31
N PHE A 82 6.69 2.18 5.00
CA PHE A 82 6.36 1.77 3.65
C PHE A 82 5.76 2.94 2.85
N PHE A 83 4.74 3.60 3.40
CA PHE A 83 4.06 4.70 2.73
C PHE A 83 4.98 5.88 2.45
N LYS A 84 5.93 6.21 3.34
CA LYS A 84 6.90 7.28 3.14
C LYS A 84 7.90 6.98 2.02
N ASN A 85 8.28 5.72 1.85
CA ASN A 85 9.36 5.32 0.96
C ASN A 85 8.94 4.93 -0.46
N ILE A 86 7.64 4.93 -0.78
CA ILE A 86 7.15 4.66 -2.14
C ILE A 86 6.89 5.96 -2.90
N GLU A 87 7.24 5.96 -4.20
CA GLU A 87 7.12 7.14 -5.10
C GLU A 87 5.98 6.95 -6.12
N ILE A 88 4.77 6.70 -5.64
CA ILE A 88 3.58 6.65 -6.47
C ILE A 88 2.51 7.61 -5.94
N PRO A 89 1.57 8.07 -6.77
CA PRO A 89 0.42 8.83 -6.29
C PRO A 89 -0.32 8.01 -5.23
N LYS A 90 -0.32 8.51 -4.01
CA LYS A 90 -0.83 7.80 -2.84
C LYS A 90 -1.62 8.73 -1.95
N LYS A 91 -2.56 8.18 -1.19
CA LYS A 91 -3.36 8.91 -0.22
C LYS A 91 -3.57 8.06 1.04
N ARG A 92 -3.39 8.68 2.22
CA ARG A 92 -3.78 8.13 3.52
C ARG A 92 -5.08 8.77 3.94
N ILE A 93 -6.03 8.00 4.41
CA ILE A 93 -7.34 8.45 4.88
C ILE A 93 -7.74 7.57 6.05
N HIS A 94 -8.26 8.16 7.13
CA HIS A 94 -8.94 7.38 8.17
C HIS A 94 -10.21 6.73 7.59
N PHE A 95 -10.46 5.49 7.95
CA PHE A 95 -11.59 4.74 7.41
C PHE A 95 -12.93 5.46 7.62
N ASN A 96 -13.16 6.03 8.82
CA ASN A 96 -14.36 6.80 9.09
C ASN A 96 -14.51 8.00 8.14
N GLN A 97 -13.43 8.74 7.88
CA GLN A 97 -13.46 9.86 6.94
C GLN A 97 -13.71 9.38 5.50
N PHE A 98 -13.15 8.24 5.13
CA PHE A 98 -13.43 7.62 3.84
C PHE A 98 -14.92 7.30 3.68
N MET A 99 -15.56 6.73 4.71
CA MET A 99 -16.98 6.41 4.71
C MET A 99 -17.85 7.67 4.66
N ILE A 100 -17.52 8.72 5.43
CA ILE A 100 -18.21 10.03 5.36
C ILE A 100 -18.15 10.58 3.93
N ASN A 101 -16.95 10.60 3.33
CA ASN A 101 -16.77 11.09 1.95
C ASN A 101 -17.59 10.28 0.93
N PHE A 102 -17.71 8.97 1.15
CA PHE A 102 -18.52 8.10 0.31
C PHE A 102 -20.01 8.40 0.44
N HIS A 103 -20.51 8.54 1.68
CA HIS A 103 -21.91 8.87 1.95
C HIS A 103 -22.29 10.25 1.41
N ASP A 104 -21.45 11.27 1.62
CA ASP A 104 -21.63 12.62 1.08
C ASP A 104 -21.69 12.60 -0.45
N PHE A 105 -20.79 11.83 -1.07
CA PHE A 105 -20.80 11.66 -2.52
C PHE A 105 -22.12 11.05 -3.00
N ARG A 106 -22.59 10.00 -2.33
CA ARG A 106 -23.87 9.34 -2.64
C ARG A 106 -25.05 10.28 -2.45
N TYR A 107 -25.07 11.05 -1.38
CA TYR A 107 -26.13 12.01 -1.08
C TYR A 107 -26.22 13.11 -2.16
N LYS A 108 -25.10 13.70 -2.52
CA LYS A 108 -25.01 14.77 -3.54
C LYS A 108 -25.29 14.27 -4.96
N ASN A 109 -25.10 13.00 -5.23
CA ASN A 109 -25.20 12.39 -6.55
C ASN A 109 -26.13 11.17 -6.50
N LYS A 110 -27.44 11.39 -6.29
CA LYS A 110 -28.44 10.34 -6.06
C LYS A 110 -28.44 9.22 -7.11
N ASN A 111 -28.11 9.52 -8.36
CA ASN A 111 -28.02 8.56 -9.46
C ASN A 111 -26.59 8.02 -9.68
N SER A 112 -25.64 8.32 -8.79
CA SER A 112 -24.27 7.89 -8.94
C SER A 112 -24.06 6.45 -8.47
N THR A 113 -23.25 5.73 -9.21
CA THR A 113 -22.84 4.37 -8.87
C THR A 113 -21.56 4.39 -8.04
N ILE A 114 -21.27 3.26 -7.37
CA ILE A 114 -19.95 3.03 -6.72
C ILE A 114 -18.81 3.24 -7.72
N LYS A 115 -19.00 2.86 -9.00
CA LYS A 115 -18.01 3.08 -10.06
C LYS A 115 -17.64 4.55 -10.23
N SER A 116 -18.60 5.47 -10.09
CA SER A 116 -18.37 6.92 -10.19
C SER A 116 -17.51 7.44 -9.03
N PHE A 117 -17.76 6.95 -7.82
CA PHE A 117 -16.93 7.27 -6.65
C PHE A 117 -15.51 6.73 -6.81
N VAL A 118 -15.37 5.48 -7.22
CA VAL A 118 -14.07 4.86 -7.50
C VAL A 118 -13.30 5.66 -8.55
N LYS A 119 -13.96 6.12 -9.61
CA LYS A 119 -13.34 6.97 -10.64
C LYS A 119 -12.79 8.27 -10.06
N LYS A 120 -13.48 8.89 -9.09
CA LYS A 120 -13.04 10.11 -8.40
C LYS A 120 -11.75 9.88 -7.59
N ILE A 121 -11.60 8.73 -6.94
CA ILE A 121 -10.43 8.41 -6.12
C ILE A 121 -9.28 7.75 -6.91
N LYS A 122 -9.54 7.29 -8.14
CA LYS A 122 -8.60 6.53 -8.99
C LYS A 122 -7.31 7.28 -9.38
N LYS A 123 -7.27 8.61 -9.20
CA LYS A 123 -6.05 9.40 -9.37
C LYS A 123 -4.91 8.96 -8.45
N ASN A 124 -5.24 8.36 -7.30
CA ASN A 124 -4.27 7.74 -6.42
C ASN A 124 -4.08 6.28 -6.85
N LYS A 125 -2.82 5.85 -6.98
CA LYS A 125 -2.47 4.46 -7.29
C LYS A 125 -2.48 3.57 -6.06
N LEU A 126 -2.33 4.17 -4.88
CA LEU A 126 -2.41 3.52 -3.59
C LEU A 126 -3.26 4.35 -2.63
N ILE A 127 -4.18 3.68 -1.93
CA ILE A 127 -4.93 4.27 -0.82
C ILE A 127 -4.62 3.43 0.42
N TYR A 128 -4.16 4.11 1.46
CA TYR A 128 -4.01 3.55 2.79
C TYR A 128 -5.20 3.97 3.64
N LEU A 129 -6.03 2.99 4.02
CA LEU A 129 -7.11 3.19 4.97
C LEU A 129 -6.60 2.87 6.37
N ASP A 130 -6.51 3.88 7.21
CA ASP A 130 -6.07 3.76 8.59
C ASP A 130 -7.27 3.55 9.52
N GLU A 131 -7.03 2.91 10.66
CA GLU A 131 -8.06 2.64 11.67
C GLU A 131 -9.28 1.89 11.10
N PHE A 132 -9.01 0.91 10.26
CA PHE A 132 -10.03 -0.01 9.76
C PHE A 132 -10.36 -1.02 10.86
N GLN A 133 -11.39 -0.72 11.63
CA GLN A 133 -11.94 -1.56 12.70
C GLN A 133 -13.34 -2.03 12.34
#